data_62367efa37d0c46decb8981266215244
#
_entry.id   62367efa37d0c46decb8981266215244
#
_cell.length_a   1.000
_cell.length_b   1.000
_cell.length_c   1.000
_cell.angle_alpha   90.00
_cell.angle_beta   90.00
_cell.angle_gamma   90.00
#
_symmetry.space_group_name_H-M   'P 1'
#
loop_
_entity.id
_entity.type
_entity.pdbx_description
1 polymer ?
#
loop_
_entity_poly.entity_id
_entity_poly.type
_entity_poly.pdbx_seq_one_letter_code
_entity_poly.pdbx_strand_id
1 'polypeptide(L)'
;MAWWTLAVLLLSLSIACCAESIQEFTSSTLINNVVQDPLTGRICVRAIKAIYQLDSLLKQEKKVETGPKRDSRHCTPPIQSCHDAKMTDNTNKLLLVHPSNGSLIVCGSLFKGICSLRKLSSIDHLIYYNDSKGEKAYVVSSEEIVSVVGVMSTFTKENDTFDVFVVGKGYGSQGNMKLISTRILQDFGNWDVFEDIVEAPAVQVTPFVKKYRHNFRYSFKESGFIYFLFTRTRGELHNKNFTFISRLCEDDHHYYSYMELQLSCGPNNMYNKTQATFVSSPGEELARNLSASGQYGQVRSQDKILFVVSSTDEDKPRSGLCTYPLRYINQRIMEIISACYTKNGKIGNKVAVDSPYTTSANLLCSVSVRQDTLTKYKCSADFLPSPLASTPGFALAAQAVHTTRDLLMAVAVAVEAERTVAFLGTSNGKVYHVHLSSTPEVYRTVPGPSSGEAVNKHLLFDRNHRHLYVTTGKKISMVPVEECDMMKDCKSCMDLKDPYCGWCALEGR
;
A
#
# COMPACT_ATOMS: atom_id res chain seq x y z
N MET A 1 39.39 42.57 31.82
CA MET A 1 39.19 42.01 30.46
C MET A 1 38.86 40.52 30.44
N ALA A 2 39.25 39.72 31.45
CA ALA A 2 38.98 38.28 31.46
C ALA A 2 37.54 37.90 31.78
N TRP A 3 36.75 38.73 32.41
CA TRP A 3 35.37 38.45 32.78
C TRP A 3 34.37 38.62 31.60
N TRP A 4 34.68 39.48 30.63
CA TRP A 4 33.86 39.69 29.44
C TRP A 4 34.02 38.55 28.42
N THR A 5 35.19 37.94 28.35
CA THR A 5 35.46 36.79 27.46
C THR A 5 34.76 35.51 27.94
N LEU A 6 34.63 35.31 29.29
CA LEU A 6 33.90 34.18 29.85
C LEU A 6 32.39 34.32 29.66
N ALA A 7 31.83 35.53 29.76
CA ALA A 7 30.41 35.78 29.54
C ALA A 7 30.01 35.59 28.05
N VAL A 8 30.88 36.01 27.11
CA VAL A 8 30.64 35.79 25.66
C VAL A 8 30.78 34.32 25.28
N LEU A 9 31.71 33.57 25.93
CA LEU A 9 31.82 32.11 25.70
C LEU A 9 30.63 31.32 26.31
N LEU A 10 30.09 31.74 27.45
CA LEU A 10 28.91 31.14 28.04
C LEU A 10 27.63 31.50 27.27
N LEU A 11 27.53 32.68 26.70
CA LEU A 11 26.43 33.06 25.80
C LEU A 11 26.53 32.35 24.44
N SER A 12 27.72 32.10 23.90
CA SER A 12 27.89 31.33 22.67
C SER A 12 27.64 29.84 22.85
N LEU A 13 27.85 29.29 24.05
CA LEU A 13 27.50 27.92 24.41
C LEU A 13 25.99 27.71 24.67
N SER A 14 25.27 28.78 25.08
CA SER A 14 23.81 28.71 25.29
C SER A 14 22.99 28.93 24.01
N ILE A 15 23.58 29.45 22.93
CA ILE A 15 22.92 29.60 21.61
C ILE A 15 23.09 28.36 20.74
N ALA A 16 23.98 27.43 21.13
CA ALA A 16 24.14 26.12 20.46
C ALA A 16 23.13 25.05 20.92
N CYS A 17 22.14 25.40 21.71
CA CYS A 17 21.16 24.44 22.24
C CYS A 17 19.79 24.72 21.60
N CYS A 18 19.32 23.80 20.81
CA CYS A 18 17.96 23.53 20.27
C CYS A 18 17.79 23.69 18.76
N ALA A 19 18.76 23.27 17.96
CA ALA A 19 18.37 22.61 16.72
C ALA A 19 18.20 21.13 17.10
N GLU A 20 16.99 20.64 17.24
CA GLU A 20 16.76 19.18 17.29
C GLU A 20 17.45 18.59 16.07
N SER A 21 18.52 17.81 16.29
CA SER A 21 19.21 17.15 15.20
C SER A 21 18.22 16.17 14.58
N ILE A 22 17.88 16.36 13.31
CA ILE A 22 17.02 15.44 12.57
C ILE A 22 17.59 14.03 12.76
N GLN A 23 16.78 13.15 13.34
CA GLN A 23 17.19 11.76 13.54
C GLN A 23 17.18 11.06 12.20
N GLU A 24 18.31 10.46 11.82
CA GLU A 24 18.50 9.79 10.52
C GLU A 24 19.13 8.41 10.67
N PHE A 25 18.74 7.53 9.77
CA PHE A 25 19.40 6.24 9.53
C PHE A 25 19.87 6.14 8.09
N THR A 26 21.08 5.62 7.88
CA THR A 26 21.64 5.38 6.54
C THR A 26 21.97 3.90 6.35
N SER A 27 21.38 3.30 5.32
CA SER A 27 21.66 1.92 4.88
C SER A 27 22.85 1.87 3.92
N SER A 28 23.55 0.75 3.89
CA SER A 28 24.64 0.50 2.91
C SER A 28 24.13 0.35 1.46
N THR A 29 22.88 -0.06 1.25
CA THR A 29 22.25 -0.29 -0.06
C THR A 29 20.87 0.36 -0.11
N LEU A 30 20.25 0.40 -1.31
CA LEU A 30 18.92 0.98 -1.49
C LEU A 30 17.87 0.31 -0.59
N ILE A 31 17.04 1.13 0.03
CA ILE A 31 15.92 0.71 0.88
C ILE A 31 14.71 0.46 -0.01
N ASN A 32 14.15 -0.75 0.08
CA ASN A 32 12.99 -1.17 -0.72
C ASN A 32 11.69 -1.06 0.04
N ASN A 33 11.67 -1.50 1.30
CA ASN A 33 10.48 -1.52 2.14
C ASN A 33 10.81 -1.10 3.57
N VAL A 34 9.84 -0.45 4.20
CA VAL A 34 9.89 -0.02 5.61
C VAL A 34 8.54 -0.34 6.22
N VAL A 35 8.54 -0.96 7.39
CA VAL A 35 7.34 -1.24 8.18
C VAL A 35 7.59 -0.91 9.64
N GLN A 36 6.53 -0.57 10.37
CA GLN A 36 6.60 -0.28 11.79
C GLN A 36 5.89 -1.38 12.57
N ASP A 37 6.47 -1.79 13.67
CA ASP A 37 5.79 -2.57 14.69
C ASP A 37 4.78 -1.67 15.44
N PRO A 38 3.47 -1.90 15.30
CA PRO A 38 2.47 -1.03 15.91
C PRO A 38 2.47 -1.10 17.43
N LEU A 39 3.02 -2.16 18.04
CA LEU A 39 3.05 -2.35 19.48
C LEU A 39 4.23 -1.62 20.13
N THR A 40 5.41 -1.69 19.53
CA THR A 40 6.65 -1.13 20.12
C THR A 40 7.09 0.17 19.46
N GLY A 41 6.62 0.47 18.26
CA GLY A 41 7.09 1.61 17.45
C GLY A 41 8.42 1.35 16.73
N ARG A 42 9.02 0.16 16.89
CA ARG A 42 10.26 -0.21 16.19
C ARG A 42 10.05 -0.21 14.68
N ILE A 43 11.08 0.17 13.96
CA ILE A 43 11.07 0.24 12.49
C ILE A 43 11.89 -0.93 11.94
N CYS A 44 11.28 -1.75 11.09
CA CYS A 44 11.98 -2.76 10.30
C CYS A 44 12.21 -2.23 8.89
N VAL A 45 13.48 -2.15 8.52
CA VAL A 45 13.94 -1.62 7.23
C VAL A 45 14.52 -2.74 6.41
N ARG A 46 14.06 -2.89 5.18
CA ARG A 46 14.62 -3.85 4.24
C ARG A 46 15.33 -3.14 3.10
N ALA A 47 16.64 -3.32 3.06
CA ALA A 47 17.49 -2.93 1.96
C ALA A 47 17.86 -4.15 1.07
N ILE A 48 18.53 -3.95 -0.06
CA ILE A 48 18.80 -5.01 -1.05
C ILE A 48 19.52 -6.20 -0.43
N LYS A 49 20.49 -5.99 0.49
CA LYS A 49 21.35 -7.05 1.04
C LYS A 49 21.11 -7.36 2.52
N ALA A 50 20.33 -6.52 3.22
CA ALA A 50 20.21 -6.63 4.65
C ALA A 50 18.81 -6.21 5.16
N ILE A 51 18.47 -6.70 6.35
CA ILE A 51 17.36 -6.21 7.16
C ILE A 51 17.94 -5.48 8.35
N TYR A 52 17.37 -4.35 8.70
CA TYR A 52 17.69 -3.58 9.89
C TYR A 52 16.48 -3.50 10.80
N GLN A 53 16.71 -3.57 12.09
CA GLN A 53 15.77 -3.22 13.13
C GLN A 53 16.27 -1.96 13.82
N LEU A 54 15.43 -0.94 13.84
CA LEU A 54 15.71 0.36 14.43
C LEU A 54 14.72 0.60 15.57
N ASP A 55 15.14 1.36 16.57
CA ASP A 55 14.19 1.91 17.53
C ASP A 55 13.35 3.05 16.91
N SER A 56 12.44 3.62 17.67
CA SER A 56 11.60 4.73 17.22
C SER A 56 12.35 6.03 16.93
N LEU A 57 13.60 6.16 17.38
CA LEU A 57 14.49 7.28 17.10
C LEU A 57 15.49 6.97 15.98
N LEU A 58 15.23 5.93 15.18
CA LEU A 58 16.05 5.46 14.05
C LEU A 58 17.45 4.95 14.43
N LYS A 59 17.71 4.69 15.71
CA LYS A 59 18.96 4.06 16.15
C LYS A 59 18.93 2.57 15.81
N GLN A 60 19.99 2.07 15.16
CA GLN A 60 20.09 0.67 14.79
C GLN A 60 20.26 -0.22 16.02
N GLU A 61 19.31 -1.15 16.21
CA GLU A 61 19.36 -2.20 17.24
C GLU A 61 19.98 -3.49 16.68
N LYS A 62 19.55 -3.90 15.48
CA LYS A 62 19.98 -5.16 14.84
C LYS A 62 20.18 -4.97 13.33
N LYS A 63 21.06 -5.84 12.77
CA LYS A 63 21.27 -5.98 11.33
C LYS A 63 21.42 -7.46 10.99
N VAL A 64 20.77 -7.91 9.92
CA VAL A 64 20.88 -9.28 9.41
C VAL A 64 21.17 -9.23 7.92
N GLU A 65 22.27 -9.83 7.50
CA GLU A 65 22.59 -10.01 6.07
C GLU A 65 21.68 -11.08 5.45
N THR A 66 21.15 -10.79 4.28
CA THR A 66 20.21 -11.67 3.57
C THR A 66 20.66 -12.03 2.16
N GLY A 67 21.77 -11.49 1.73
CA GLY A 67 22.42 -11.72 0.46
C GLY A 67 23.74 -10.94 0.35
N PRO A 68 24.49 -11.13 -0.75
CA PRO A 68 24.16 -11.97 -1.89
C PRO A 68 24.28 -13.47 -1.58
N LYS A 69 23.57 -14.33 -2.34
CA LYS A 69 23.70 -15.79 -2.31
C LYS A 69 23.84 -16.35 -3.73
N ARG A 70 24.38 -17.57 -3.85
CA ARG A 70 24.39 -18.25 -5.16
C ARG A 70 22.96 -18.58 -5.56
N ASP A 71 22.54 -18.08 -6.73
CA ASP A 71 21.20 -18.30 -7.27
C ASP A 71 21.20 -18.11 -8.79
N SER A 72 20.17 -18.63 -9.46
CA SER A 72 19.86 -18.38 -10.85
C SER A 72 18.35 -18.33 -11.08
N ARG A 73 17.90 -17.37 -11.85
CA ARG A 73 16.48 -17.25 -12.23
C ARG A 73 15.98 -18.48 -13.02
N HIS A 74 16.87 -19.20 -13.70
CA HIS A 74 16.53 -20.32 -14.57
C HIS A 74 16.49 -21.66 -13.82
N CYS A 75 17.11 -21.74 -12.65
CA CYS A 75 17.18 -22.97 -11.88
C CYS A 75 16.04 -23.05 -10.84
N THR A 76 15.54 -24.27 -10.67
CA THR A 76 14.61 -24.57 -9.58
C THR A 76 15.43 -24.99 -8.35
N PRO A 77 15.18 -24.44 -7.16
CA PRO A 77 15.80 -24.91 -5.92
C PRO A 77 15.51 -26.40 -5.68
N PRO A 78 16.47 -27.13 -5.10
CA PRO A 78 17.76 -26.74 -4.52
C PRO A 78 18.82 -26.40 -5.56
N ILE A 79 19.59 -25.31 -5.31
CA ILE A 79 20.52 -24.70 -6.31
C ILE A 79 21.85 -25.44 -6.48
N GLN A 80 22.15 -26.46 -5.67
CA GLN A 80 23.46 -27.12 -5.64
C GLN A 80 23.86 -27.70 -7.00
N SER A 81 22.92 -28.18 -7.79
CA SER A 81 23.17 -28.76 -9.14
C SER A 81 23.05 -27.73 -10.26
N CYS A 82 22.85 -26.46 -9.95
CA CYS A 82 22.67 -25.43 -10.96
C CYS A 82 24.02 -24.87 -11.44
N HIS A 83 24.38 -25.14 -12.70
CA HIS A 83 25.61 -24.66 -13.30
C HIS A 83 25.65 -23.14 -13.48
N ASP A 84 24.49 -22.51 -13.77
CA ASP A 84 24.37 -21.07 -14.03
C ASP A 84 24.25 -20.22 -12.75
N ALA A 85 24.34 -20.86 -11.57
CA ALA A 85 24.21 -20.16 -10.30
C ALA A 85 25.40 -19.22 -10.05
N LYS A 86 25.09 -17.94 -9.80
CA LYS A 86 26.06 -16.88 -9.50
C LYS A 86 25.64 -16.11 -8.23
N MET A 87 26.59 -15.37 -7.65
CA MET A 87 26.29 -14.49 -6.52
C MET A 87 25.26 -13.44 -6.95
N THR A 88 24.07 -13.53 -6.38
CA THR A 88 22.89 -12.73 -6.74
C THR A 88 22.39 -11.98 -5.52
N ASP A 89 22.11 -10.69 -5.70
CA ASP A 89 21.55 -9.84 -4.64
C ASP A 89 20.12 -10.24 -4.31
N ASN A 90 19.74 -10.02 -3.06
CA ASN A 90 18.40 -10.34 -2.56
C ASN A 90 17.57 -9.06 -2.42
N THR A 91 16.90 -8.66 -3.50
CA THR A 91 15.98 -7.54 -3.47
C THR A 91 14.73 -7.91 -2.69
N ASN A 92 14.35 -7.11 -1.69
CA ASN A 92 13.10 -7.35 -0.97
C ASN A 92 11.89 -7.04 -1.84
N LYS A 93 10.91 -7.93 -1.81
CA LYS A 93 9.66 -7.83 -2.54
C LYS A 93 8.45 -7.62 -1.63
N LEU A 94 8.51 -8.19 -0.41
CA LEU A 94 7.44 -8.10 0.57
C LEU A 94 8.03 -8.06 1.98
N LEU A 95 7.50 -7.17 2.79
CA LEU A 95 7.80 -7.05 4.22
C LEU A 95 6.49 -6.82 4.95
N LEU A 96 6.12 -7.74 5.86
CA LEU A 96 4.86 -7.67 6.61
C LEU A 96 5.12 -7.92 8.09
N VAL A 97 4.48 -7.11 8.93
CA VAL A 97 4.42 -7.32 10.38
C VAL A 97 3.18 -8.14 10.71
N HIS A 98 3.37 -9.16 11.54
CA HIS A 98 2.30 -9.94 12.14
C HIS A 98 2.29 -9.67 13.65
N PRO A 99 1.54 -8.64 14.11
CA PRO A 99 1.67 -8.14 15.47
C PRO A 99 1.12 -9.11 16.52
N SER A 100 0.04 -9.84 16.23
CA SER A 100 -0.58 -10.79 17.16
C SER A 100 0.34 -11.98 17.51
N ASN A 101 1.16 -12.43 16.57
CA ASN A 101 2.13 -13.52 16.78
C ASN A 101 3.56 -13.00 17.03
N GLY A 102 3.79 -11.69 16.96
CA GLY A 102 5.13 -11.10 17.15
C GLY A 102 6.14 -11.55 16.11
N SER A 103 5.73 -11.74 14.84
CA SER A 103 6.61 -12.17 13.76
C SER A 103 6.69 -11.17 12.60
N LEU A 104 7.80 -11.27 11.85
CA LEU A 104 8.09 -10.49 10.66
C LEU A 104 8.26 -11.44 9.46
N ILE A 105 7.42 -11.25 8.45
CA ILE A 105 7.49 -11.97 7.18
C ILE A 105 8.38 -11.18 6.23
N VAL A 106 9.43 -11.82 5.71
CA VAL A 106 10.42 -11.19 4.85
C VAL A 106 10.62 -12.02 3.59
N CYS A 107 10.14 -11.52 2.45
CA CYS A 107 10.26 -12.21 1.17
C CYS A 107 11.21 -11.46 0.23
N GLY A 108 12.12 -12.19 -0.39
CA GLY A 108 13.13 -11.65 -1.29
C GLY A 108 13.07 -12.26 -2.69
N SER A 109 13.91 -11.76 -3.58
CA SER A 109 13.98 -12.21 -4.99
C SER A 109 14.73 -13.52 -5.20
N LEU A 110 15.48 -14.01 -4.20
CA LEU A 110 16.25 -15.26 -4.31
C LEU A 110 15.34 -16.50 -4.29
N PHE A 111 15.84 -17.60 -4.88
CA PHE A 111 15.22 -18.92 -4.88
C PHE A 111 13.76 -18.92 -5.36
N LYS A 112 13.50 -18.23 -6.48
CA LYS A 112 12.17 -18.06 -7.08
C LYS A 112 11.20 -17.23 -6.22
N GLY A 113 11.67 -16.51 -5.21
CA GLY A 113 10.84 -15.62 -4.41
C GLY A 113 10.26 -16.23 -3.15
N ILE A 114 11.10 -16.88 -2.35
CA ILE A 114 10.72 -17.45 -1.06
C ILE A 114 10.75 -16.42 0.07
N CYS A 115 10.18 -16.81 1.22
CA CYS A 115 10.10 -15.99 2.42
C CYS A 115 10.88 -16.60 3.59
N SER A 116 11.20 -15.76 4.57
CA SER A 116 11.60 -16.15 5.91
C SER A 116 10.64 -15.58 6.94
N LEU A 117 10.39 -16.32 8.02
CA LEU A 117 9.65 -15.86 9.19
C LEU A 117 10.64 -15.58 10.30
N ARG A 118 10.60 -14.38 10.87
CA ARG A 118 11.53 -13.91 11.91
C ARG A 118 10.78 -13.37 13.10
N LYS A 119 11.42 -13.43 14.27
CA LYS A 119 10.85 -12.85 15.48
C LYS A 119 10.89 -11.31 15.41
N LEU A 120 9.73 -10.66 15.58
CA LEU A 120 9.62 -9.21 15.47
C LEU A 120 10.38 -8.47 16.58
N SER A 121 10.48 -9.08 17.79
CA SER A 121 11.26 -8.50 18.88
C SER A 121 12.78 -8.56 18.68
N SER A 122 13.28 -9.45 17.78
CA SER A 122 14.70 -9.63 17.47
C SER A 122 14.85 -10.31 16.10
N ILE A 123 15.04 -9.50 15.06
CA ILE A 123 15.02 -9.96 13.65
C ILE A 123 16.14 -10.95 13.30
N ASP A 124 17.19 -11.06 14.12
CA ASP A 124 18.25 -12.07 14.00
C ASP A 124 17.75 -13.48 14.38
N HIS A 125 16.67 -13.59 15.15
CA HIS A 125 16.04 -14.87 15.45
C HIS A 125 15.16 -15.33 14.27
N LEU A 126 15.64 -16.36 13.58
CA LEU A 126 14.94 -16.99 12.45
C LEU A 126 13.96 -18.05 12.99
N ILE A 127 12.67 -17.90 12.71
CA ILE A 127 11.63 -18.85 13.10
C ILE A 127 11.51 -19.94 12.03
N TYR A 128 11.44 -19.53 10.76
CA TYR A 128 11.33 -20.47 9.64
C TYR A 128 12.03 -19.95 8.38
N TYR A 129 12.70 -20.84 7.68
CA TYR A 129 13.28 -20.64 6.37
C TYR A 129 13.57 -21.98 5.69
N ASN A 130 13.15 -22.15 4.46
CA ASN A 130 13.49 -23.33 3.66
C ASN A 130 13.65 -22.92 2.20
N ASP A 131 14.88 -23.13 1.64
CA ASP A 131 15.22 -22.79 0.26
C ASP A 131 15.17 -23.99 -0.69
N SER A 132 14.68 -25.15 -0.20
CA SER A 132 14.61 -26.41 -0.98
C SER A 132 13.18 -26.87 -1.25
N LYS A 133 12.18 -26.12 -0.76
CA LYS A 133 10.76 -26.39 -1.05
C LYS A 133 10.44 -26.13 -2.52
N GLY A 134 9.46 -26.84 -3.02
CA GLY A 134 8.98 -26.73 -4.39
C GLY A 134 8.14 -25.46 -4.65
N GLU A 135 7.46 -25.46 -5.78
CA GLU A 135 6.71 -24.31 -6.32
C GLU A 135 5.62 -23.77 -5.38
N LYS A 136 5.02 -24.63 -4.54
CA LYS A 136 4.01 -24.23 -3.55
C LYS A 136 4.51 -23.16 -2.57
N ALA A 137 5.84 -23.11 -2.31
CA ALA A 137 6.47 -22.16 -1.40
C ALA A 137 6.99 -20.87 -2.10
N TYR A 138 6.81 -20.72 -3.41
CA TYR A 138 7.18 -19.49 -4.12
C TYR A 138 6.12 -18.41 -3.92
N VAL A 139 6.41 -17.48 -3.02
CA VAL A 139 5.45 -16.45 -2.59
C VAL A 139 5.49 -15.23 -3.50
N VAL A 140 6.70 -14.69 -3.74
CA VAL A 140 6.90 -13.48 -4.54
C VAL A 140 7.54 -13.82 -5.90
N SER A 141 8.33 -12.95 -6.49
CA SER A 141 8.99 -13.19 -7.77
C SER A 141 10.46 -12.85 -7.73
N SER A 142 11.28 -13.62 -8.46
CA SER A 142 12.68 -13.28 -8.74
C SER A 142 12.83 -12.13 -9.75
N GLU A 143 11.78 -11.79 -10.48
CA GLU A 143 11.80 -10.72 -11.48
C GLU A 143 11.61 -9.34 -10.84
N GLU A 144 12.49 -8.41 -11.17
CA GLU A 144 12.48 -7.06 -10.59
C GLU A 144 11.20 -6.30 -10.91
N ILE A 145 10.70 -6.43 -12.14
CA ILE A 145 9.52 -5.73 -12.64
C ILE A 145 8.19 -6.21 -12.04
N VAL A 146 8.17 -7.40 -11.42
CA VAL A 146 6.96 -7.95 -10.83
C VAL A 146 6.70 -7.29 -9.49
N SER A 147 5.60 -6.57 -9.41
CA SER A 147 5.12 -5.94 -8.18
C SER A 147 4.46 -6.96 -7.26
N VAL A 148 4.62 -6.76 -5.96
CA VAL A 148 4.04 -7.62 -4.92
C VAL A 148 3.52 -6.75 -3.79
N VAL A 149 2.35 -7.11 -3.29
CA VAL A 149 1.75 -6.57 -2.06
C VAL A 149 1.19 -7.72 -1.24
N GLY A 150 1.01 -7.51 0.06
CA GLY A 150 0.43 -8.54 0.92
C GLY A 150 -0.27 -7.93 2.11
N VAL A 151 -1.20 -8.67 2.68
CA VAL A 151 -1.97 -8.26 3.85
C VAL A 151 -2.21 -9.46 4.76
N MET A 152 -2.12 -9.23 6.06
CA MET A 152 -2.45 -10.24 7.08
C MET A 152 -3.95 -10.51 7.11
N SER A 153 -4.33 -11.77 7.24
CA SER A 153 -5.70 -12.23 7.30
C SER A 153 -5.81 -13.50 8.15
N THR A 154 -7.00 -14.06 8.19
CA THR A 154 -7.29 -15.34 8.83
C THR A 154 -7.92 -16.30 7.81
N PHE A 155 -7.74 -17.59 8.05
CA PHE A 155 -8.32 -18.65 7.25
C PHE A 155 -8.93 -19.67 8.21
N THR A 156 -10.21 -20.00 8.01
CA THR A 156 -10.92 -20.98 8.85
C THR A 156 -11.19 -22.23 8.04
N LYS A 157 -10.78 -23.38 8.55
CA LYS A 157 -11.09 -24.69 7.97
C LYS A 157 -11.60 -25.61 9.08
N GLU A 158 -12.78 -26.20 8.83
CA GLU A 158 -13.49 -27.01 9.82
C GLU A 158 -13.82 -26.19 11.07
N ASN A 159 -13.09 -26.34 12.17
CA ASN A 159 -13.24 -25.52 13.39
C ASN A 159 -11.95 -24.81 13.77
N ASP A 160 -10.91 -24.92 12.96
CA ASP A 160 -9.61 -24.31 13.22
C ASP A 160 -9.46 -22.99 12.43
N THR A 161 -8.95 -21.96 13.10
CA THR A 161 -8.64 -20.68 12.49
C THR A 161 -7.13 -20.47 12.50
N PHE A 162 -6.59 -20.13 11.32
CA PHE A 162 -5.16 -19.96 11.08
C PHE A 162 -4.86 -18.53 10.70
N ASP A 163 -3.74 -18.01 11.20
CA ASP A 163 -3.17 -16.79 10.67
C ASP A 163 -2.53 -17.08 9.31
N VAL A 164 -2.91 -16.25 8.33
CA VAL A 164 -2.43 -16.33 6.96
C VAL A 164 -2.07 -14.94 6.45
N PHE A 165 -1.38 -14.87 5.34
CA PHE A 165 -1.30 -13.62 4.58
C PHE A 165 -1.69 -13.86 3.13
N VAL A 166 -2.40 -12.88 2.58
CA VAL A 166 -2.88 -12.92 1.21
C VAL A 166 -2.01 -12.02 0.36
N VAL A 167 -1.47 -12.57 -0.72
CA VAL A 167 -0.49 -11.91 -1.59
C VAL A 167 -1.11 -11.61 -2.93
N GLY A 168 -1.02 -10.34 -3.37
CA GLY A 168 -1.24 -9.92 -4.74
C GLY A 168 0.11 -9.80 -5.46
N LYS A 169 0.27 -10.53 -6.58
CA LYS A 169 1.50 -10.58 -7.36
C LYS A 169 1.22 -10.32 -8.82
N GLY A 170 1.97 -9.39 -9.43
CA GLY A 170 1.93 -9.14 -10.87
C GLY A 170 2.38 -10.36 -11.67
N TYR A 171 1.95 -10.44 -12.92
CA TYR A 171 2.39 -11.50 -13.82
C TYR A 171 3.83 -11.26 -14.28
N GLY A 172 4.63 -12.32 -14.26
CA GLY A 172 6.00 -12.35 -14.75
C GLY A 172 6.21 -13.45 -15.80
N SER A 173 7.35 -13.44 -16.46
CA SER A 173 7.72 -14.42 -17.51
C SER A 173 7.98 -15.82 -16.95
N GLN A 174 8.35 -15.89 -15.68
CA GLN A 174 8.75 -17.12 -15.00
C GLN A 174 7.89 -17.36 -13.78
N GLY A 175 6.72 -17.87 -13.92
CA GLY A 175 6.09 -18.13 -12.70
C GLY A 175 4.63 -18.50 -12.69
N ASN A 176 4.23 -18.74 -11.52
CA ASN A 176 2.92 -19.03 -11.07
C ASN A 176 1.90 -18.04 -11.67
N MET A 177 0.92 -18.58 -12.38
CA MET A 177 -0.16 -17.81 -13.02
C MET A 177 -1.17 -17.24 -12.01
N LYS A 178 -1.02 -17.52 -10.72
CA LYS A 178 -1.89 -17.01 -9.66
C LYS A 178 -1.58 -15.54 -9.38
N LEU A 179 -2.56 -14.68 -9.60
CA LEU A 179 -2.47 -13.26 -9.25
C LEU A 179 -2.65 -13.03 -7.75
N ILE A 180 -3.45 -13.86 -7.11
CA ILE A 180 -3.68 -13.84 -5.67
C ILE A 180 -3.39 -15.23 -5.12
N SER A 181 -2.73 -15.29 -3.97
CA SER A 181 -2.47 -16.53 -3.24
C SER A 181 -2.57 -16.32 -1.74
N THR A 182 -3.07 -17.32 -1.02
CA THR A 182 -3.19 -17.34 0.44
C THR A 182 -2.14 -18.25 1.03
N ARG A 183 -1.31 -17.70 1.91
CA ARG A 183 -0.13 -18.35 2.46
C ARG A 183 -0.29 -18.62 3.93
N ILE A 184 -0.14 -19.88 4.34
CA ILE A 184 -0.19 -20.29 5.75
C ILE A 184 1.10 -19.91 6.48
N LEU A 185 0.99 -19.61 7.79
CA LEU A 185 2.11 -19.20 8.64
C LEU A 185 2.51 -20.28 9.67
N GLN A 186 1.88 -21.44 9.63
CA GLN A 186 2.18 -22.58 10.48
C GLN A 186 1.98 -23.87 9.70
N ASP A 187 2.60 -24.96 10.15
CA ASP A 187 2.36 -26.28 9.58
C ASP A 187 0.97 -26.79 10.01
N PHE A 188 0.22 -27.33 9.06
CA PHE A 188 -1.09 -27.92 9.33
C PHE A 188 -1.43 -28.99 8.28
N GLY A 189 -1.65 -30.22 8.72
CA GLY A 189 -1.93 -31.35 7.82
C GLY A 189 -0.81 -31.56 6.81
N ASN A 190 -1.10 -31.36 5.52
CA ASN A 190 -0.13 -31.48 4.43
C ASN A 190 0.45 -30.11 4.00
N TRP A 191 0.13 -29.04 4.69
CA TRP A 191 0.63 -27.70 4.38
C TRP A 191 1.77 -27.32 5.32
N ASP A 192 2.86 -26.89 4.73
CA ASP A 192 4.00 -26.30 5.44
C ASP A 192 3.93 -24.77 5.41
N VAL A 193 4.67 -24.13 6.32
CA VAL A 193 4.78 -22.67 6.38
C VAL A 193 5.11 -22.08 5.00
N PHE A 194 4.37 -21.04 4.61
CA PHE A 194 4.42 -20.31 3.33
C PHE A 194 3.83 -21.03 2.12
N GLU A 195 3.36 -22.25 2.25
CA GLU A 195 2.67 -22.91 1.14
C GLU A 195 1.35 -22.22 0.81
N ASP A 196 0.97 -22.30 -0.46
CA ASP A 196 -0.31 -21.83 -0.98
C ASP A 196 -1.39 -22.85 -0.64
N ILE A 197 -2.35 -22.43 0.19
CA ILE A 197 -3.42 -23.30 0.69
C ILE A 197 -4.65 -23.32 -0.21
N VAL A 198 -4.70 -22.45 -1.22
CA VAL A 198 -5.81 -22.41 -2.20
C VAL A 198 -5.33 -23.03 -3.52
N GLU A 199 -5.66 -24.31 -3.72
CA GLU A 199 -5.15 -25.06 -4.88
C GLU A 199 -5.80 -24.66 -6.20
N ALA A 200 -7.12 -24.42 -6.22
CA ALA A 200 -7.90 -24.10 -7.41
C ALA A 200 -8.60 -22.72 -7.26
N PRO A 201 -7.86 -21.60 -7.24
CA PRO A 201 -8.49 -20.29 -7.10
C PRO A 201 -9.25 -19.88 -8.37
N ALA A 202 -10.37 -19.18 -8.19
CA ALA A 202 -11.14 -18.61 -9.29
C ALA A 202 -10.34 -17.56 -10.10
N VAL A 203 -9.40 -16.88 -9.44
CA VAL A 203 -8.56 -15.83 -10.06
C VAL A 203 -7.21 -16.40 -10.49
N GLN A 204 -7.11 -16.74 -11.75
CA GLN A 204 -5.88 -17.21 -12.39
C GLN A 204 -5.67 -16.49 -13.73
N VAL A 205 -4.43 -16.19 -14.05
CA VAL A 205 -4.08 -15.78 -15.43
C VAL A 205 -3.90 -17.05 -16.26
N THR A 206 -4.84 -17.30 -17.14
CA THR A 206 -4.70 -18.41 -18.10
C THR A 206 -3.72 -18.05 -19.22
N PRO A 207 -3.17 -19.01 -19.97
CA PRO A 207 -2.33 -18.75 -21.14
C PRO A 207 -2.96 -17.83 -22.18
N PHE A 208 -4.29 -17.78 -22.22
CA PHE A 208 -5.05 -16.93 -23.14
C PHE A 208 -5.23 -15.49 -22.66
N VAL A 209 -4.94 -15.20 -21.37
CA VAL A 209 -5.12 -13.88 -20.73
C VAL A 209 -3.76 -13.26 -20.33
N LYS A 210 -2.67 -13.71 -20.92
CA LYS A 210 -1.27 -13.34 -20.59
C LYS A 210 -0.93 -11.86 -20.60
N LYS A 211 -1.83 -10.99 -21.06
CA LYS A 211 -1.49 -9.62 -21.47
C LYS A 211 -1.93 -8.53 -20.51
N TYR A 212 -2.56 -8.88 -19.39
CA TYR A 212 -2.86 -7.92 -18.34
C TYR A 212 -1.63 -7.74 -17.43
N ARG A 213 -0.86 -6.70 -17.67
CA ARG A 213 0.28 -6.35 -16.78
C ARG A 213 -0.25 -5.71 -15.51
N HIS A 214 -0.45 -6.53 -14.48
CA HIS A 214 -0.83 -6.03 -13.16
C HIS A 214 0.37 -5.42 -12.46
N ASN A 215 0.21 -4.20 -11.98
CA ASN A 215 1.15 -3.53 -11.11
C ASN A 215 0.47 -3.26 -9.78
N PHE A 216 0.59 -4.19 -8.85
CA PHE A 216 0.03 -4.06 -7.51
C PHE A 216 0.75 -2.96 -6.73
N ARG A 217 -0.03 -2.09 -6.08
CA ARG A 217 0.48 -0.92 -5.36
C ARG A 217 0.20 -0.95 -3.87
N TYR A 218 -0.96 -1.47 -3.48
CA TYR A 218 -1.40 -1.47 -2.10
C TYR A 218 -2.35 -2.63 -1.82
N SER A 219 -2.40 -3.08 -0.57
CA SER A 219 -3.39 -4.03 -0.07
C SER A 219 -3.74 -3.69 1.37
N PHE A 220 -4.98 -3.91 1.73
CA PHE A 220 -5.47 -3.69 3.09
C PHE A 220 -6.69 -4.56 3.37
N LYS A 221 -7.00 -4.70 4.65
CA LYS A 221 -8.19 -5.40 5.15
C LYS A 221 -9.09 -4.40 5.87
N GLU A 222 -10.38 -4.42 5.56
CA GLU A 222 -11.37 -3.58 6.22
C GLU A 222 -12.75 -4.26 6.18
N SER A 223 -13.40 -4.33 7.36
CA SER A 223 -14.80 -4.77 7.51
C SER A 223 -15.09 -6.14 6.88
N GLY A 224 -14.21 -7.14 7.06
CA GLY A 224 -14.37 -8.51 6.56
C GLY A 224 -14.04 -8.69 5.08
N PHE A 225 -13.42 -7.69 4.46
CA PHE A 225 -12.96 -7.74 3.08
C PHE A 225 -11.47 -7.46 2.96
N ILE A 226 -10.84 -8.11 2.00
CA ILE A 226 -9.48 -7.86 1.54
C ILE A 226 -9.55 -7.06 0.24
N TYR A 227 -8.75 -6.01 0.17
CA TYR A 227 -8.69 -5.13 -0.99
C TYR A 227 -7.28 -5.11 -1.59
N PHE A 228 -7.21 -5.09 -2.92
CA PHE A 228 -5.97 -4.85 -3.66
C PHE A 228 -6.15 -3.67 -4.60
N LEU A 229 -5.24 -2.71 -4.54
CA LEU A 229 -5.17 -1.61 -5.49
C LEU A 229 -4.02 -1.87 -6.47
N PHE A 230 -4.31 -1.80 -7.75
CA PHE A 230 -3.34 -2.04 -8.81
C PHE A 230 -3.66 -1.25 -10.07
N THR A 231 -2.67 -1.16 -10.92
CA THR A 231 -2.82 -0.64 -12.28
C THR A 231 -2.70 -1.81 -13.25
N ARG A 232 -3.56 -1.87 -14.25
CA ARG A 232 -3.43 -2.82 -15.36
C ARG A 232 -3.91 -2.24 -16.67
N THR A 233 -3.49 -2.85 -17.78
CA THR A 233 -4.06 -2.61 -19.10
C THR A 233 -5.42 -3.29 -19.22
N ARG A 234 -6.21 -2.94 -20.24
CA ARG A 234 -7.52 -3.56 -20.52
C ARG A 234 -7.47 -4.69 -21.54
N GLY A 235 -6.30 -5.15 -21.93
CA GLY A 235 -6.10 -6.17 -22.95
C GLY A 235 -4.97 -5.81 -23.90
N GLU A 236 -4.82 -6.60 -24.96
CA GLU A 236 -3.67 -6.54 -25.88
C GLU A 236 -3.56 -5.25 -26.67
N LEU A 237 -4.70 -4.68 -27.04
CA LEU A 237 -4.79 -3.53 -27.94
C LEU A 237 -4.68 -2.17 -27.21
N HIS A 238 -4.68 -2.18 -25.88
CA HIS A 238 -4.66 -0.95 -25.08
C HIS A 238 -3.40 -0.86 -24.24
N ASN A 239 -2.44 -0.06 -24.67
CA ASN A 239 -1.22 0.23 -23.90
C ASN A 239 -1.44 1.18 -22.72
N LYS A 240 -2.66 1.69 -22.54
CA LYS A 240 -2.97 2.60 -21.44
C LYS A 240 -3.18 1.84 -20.14
N ASN A 241 -2.65 2.42 -19.07
CA ASN A 241 -2.88 1.97 -17.71
C ASN A 241 -4.25 2.44 -17.20
N PHE A 242 -4.87 1.62 -16.37
CA PHE A 242 -6.10 1.96 -15.66
C PHE A 242 -5.97 1.47 -14.21
N THR A 243 -6.45 2.29 -13.30
CA THR A 243 -6.46 1.96 -11.87
C THR A 243 -7.67 1.11 -11.53
N PHE A 244 -7.45 0.02 -10.80
CA PHE A 244 -8.49 -0.86 -10.29
C PHE A 244 -8.32 -1.08 -8.80
N ILE A 245 -9.44 -1.21 -8.10
CA ILE A 245 -9.51 -1.80 -6.78
C ILE A 245 -10.26 -3.12 -6.89
N SER A 246 -9.66 -4.20 -6.38
CA SER A 246 -10.40 -5.46 -6.21
C SER A 246 -10.81 -5.66 -4.77
N ARG A 247 -11.91 -6.38 -4.58
CA ARG A 247 -12.42 -6.79 -3.29
C ARG A 247 -12.64 -8.30 -3.26
N LEU A 248 -12.25 -8.90 -2.14
CA LEU A 248 -12.39 -10.32 -1.85
C LEU A 248 -12.92 -10.46 -0.42
N CYS A 249 -13.89 -11.35 -0.18
CA CYS A 249 -14.28 -11.69 1.19
C CYS A 249 -13.12 -12.40 1.92
N GLU A 250 -12.94 -12.08 3.20
CA GLU A 250 -11.90 -12.70 4.03
C GLU A 250 -12.09 -14.21 4.18
N ASP A 251 -13.34 -14.66 4.30
CA ASP A 251 -13.72 -16.08 4.49
C ASP A 251 -13.90 -16.86 3.18
N ASP A 252 -13.54 -16.27 2.03
CA ASP A 252 -13.70 -16.92 0.73
C ASP A 252 -12.45 -17.70 0.35
N HIS A 253 -12.50 -19.01 0.53
CA HIS A 253 -11.38 -19.91 0.33
C HIS A 253 -11.01 -20.16 -1.14
N HIS A 254 -11.87 -19.81 -2.10
CA HIS A 254 -11.63 -20.04 -3.53
C HIS A 254 -11.66 -18.78 -4.39
N TYR A 255 -11.81 -17.61 -3.77
CA TYR A 255 -11.87 -16.30 -4.43
C TYR A 255 -13.10 -16.12 -5.36
N TYR A 256 -14.21 -16.80 -5.06
CA TYR A 256 -15.47 -16.66 -5.80
C TYR A 256 -16.08 -15.26 -5.67
N SER A 257 -15.80 -14.56 -4.55
CA SER A 257 -16.25 -13.19 -4.31
C SER A 257 -15.39 -12.12 -4.98
N TYR A 258 -14.33 -12.52 -5.69
CA TYR A 258 -13.40 -11.57 -6.30
C TYR A 258 -14.10 -10.69 -7.33
N MET A 259 -13.99 -9.39 -7.14
CA MET A 259 -14.56 -8.37 -8.01
C MET A 259 -13.61 -7.19 -8.19
N GLU A 260 -13.41 -6.77 -9.43
CA GLU A 260 -12.61 -5.58 -9.77
C GLU A 260 -13.51 -4.40 -10.14
N LEU A 261 -13.27 -3.27 -9.49
CA LEU A 261 -13.89 -1.99 -9.82
C LEU A 261 -12.84 -1.02 -10.36
N GLN A 262 -13.07 -0.51 -11.58
CA GLN A 262 -12.21 0.55 -12.09
C GLN A 262 -12.43 1.84 -11.32
N LEU A 263 -11.33 2.48 -10.91
CA LEU A 263 -11.30 3.83 -10.37
C LEU A 263 -10.85 4.81 -11.45
N SER A 264 -11.50 5.97 -11.51
CA SER A 264 -11.17 7.04 -12.43
C SER A 264 -10.86 8.32 -11.64
N CYS A 265 -9.72 8.94 -11.91
CA CYS A 265 -9.26 10.13 -11.21
C CYS A 265 -9.09 11.31 -12.18
N GLY A 266 -9.80 12.39 -11.90
CA GLY A 266 -9.81 13.60 -12.69
C GLY A 266 -10.60 13.51 -14.01
N PRO A 267 -10.65 14.61 -14.79
CA PRO A 267 -11.38 14.65 -16.05
C PRO A 267 -10.88 13.57 -17.02
N ASN A 268 -11.80 12.81 -17.63
CA ASN A 268 -11.48 11.75 -18.60
C ASN A 268 -10.44 10.74 -18.11
N ASN A 269 -10.39 10.49 -16.79
CA ASN A 269 -9.40 9.62 -16.16
C ASN A 269 -7.96 10.05 -16.48
N MET A 270 -7.68 11.35 -16.40
CA MET A 270 -6.39 11.95 -16.71
C MET A 270 -5.27 11.35 -15.85
N TYR A 271 -5.53 11.14 -14.54
CA TYR A 271 -4.58 10.54 -13.60
C TYR A 271 -4.87 9.04 -13.52
N ASN A 272 -4.34 8.27 -14.43
CA ASN A 272 -4.70 6.86 -14.65
C ASN A 272 -3.67 5.85 -14.10
N LYS A 273 -2.53 6.33 -13.57
CA LYS A 273 -1.43 5.49 -13.10
C LYS A 273 -1.20 5.70 -11.60
N THR A 274 -1.69 4.78 -10.78
CA THR A 274 -1.53 4.83 -9.33
C THR A 274 -0.07 4.74 -8.91
N GLN A 275 0.35 5.63 -8.02
CA GLN A 275 1.69 5.67 -7.43
C GLN A 275 1.69 5.22 -5.97
N ALA A 276 0.81 5.78 -5.15
CA ALA A 276 0.70 5.47 -3.72
C ALA A 276 -0.74 5.59 -3.23
N THR A 277 -0.99 5.00 -2.07
CA THR A 277 -2.32 4.93 -1.48
C THR A 277 -2.24 4.93 0.03
N PHE A 278 -3.25 5.51 0.66
CA PHE A 278 -3.44 5.50 2.10
C PHE A 278 -4.92 5.34 2.44
N VAL A 279 -5.24 4.65 3.52
CA VAL A 279 -6.61 4.50 4.02
C VAL A 279 -6.69 5.14 5.40
N SER A 280 -7.60 6.12 5.54
CA SER A 280 -7.83 6.83 6.80
C SER A 280 -9.28 7.30 6.87
N SER A 281 -9.71 7.70 8.05
CA SER A 281 -10.94 8.48 8.20
C SER A 281 -10.68 9.95 7.84
N PRO A 282 -11.63 10.68 7.26
CA PRO A 282 -11.50 12.11 7.02
C PRO A 282 -11.78 12.90 8.31
N GLY A 283 -11.26 14.11 8.39
CA GLY A 283 -11.78 15.10 9.35
C GLY A 283 -13.17 15.60 8.94
N GLU A 284 -13.86 16.25 9.86
CA GLU A 284 -15.22 16.79 9.64
C GLU A 284 -15.30 17.71 8.42
N GLU A 285 -14.28 18.55 8.21
CA GLU A 285 -14.23 19.48 7.08
C GLU A 285 -14.23 18.75 5.73
N LEU A 286 -13.33 17.76 5.55
CA LEU A 286 -13.25 16.98 4.31
C LEU A 286 -14.52 16.14 4.11
N ALA A 287 -15.08 15.57 5.17
CA ALA A 287 -16.32 14.80 5.11
C ALA A 287 -17.50 15.66 4.60
N ARG A 288 -17.62 16.90 5.11
CA ARG A 288 -18.62 17.86 4.62
C ARG A 288 -18.42 18.23 3.17
N ASN A 289 -17.17 18.50 2.76
CA ASN A 289 -16.84 18.86 1.37
C ASN A 289 -17.15 17.72 0.39
N LEU A 290 -16.81 16.47 0.75
CA LEU A 290 -17.15 15.30 -0.05
C LEU A 290 -18.65 15.08 -0.16
N SER A 291 -19.41 15.30 0.93
CA SER A 291 -20.87 15.24 0.92
C SER A 291 -21.48 16.34 0.03
N ALA A 292 -20.99 17.57 0.15
CA ALA A 292 -21.45 18.72 -0.63
C ALA A 292 -21.16 18.58 -2.12
N SER A 293 -20.16 17.79 -2.52
CA SER A 293 -19.86 17.51 -3.93
C SER A 293 -21.00 16.81 -4.68
N GLY A 294 -21.94 16.19 -3.94
CA GLY A 294 -23.04 15.40 -4.49
C GLY A 294 -22.60 14.07 -5.14
N GLN A 295 -21.31 13.80 -5.18
CA GLN A 295 -20.75 12.64 -5.87
C GLN A 295 -20.93 11.34 -5.07
N TYR A 296 -20.81 11.42 -3.73
CA TYR A 296 -20.78 10.26 -2.83
C TYR A 296 -21.97 10.18 -1.87
N GLY A 297 -22.98 11.07 -2.00
CA GLY A 297 -24.00 11.22 -0.99
C GLY A 297 -23.38 11.68 0.35
N GLN A 298 -23.94 11.26 1.48
CA GLN A 298 -23.45 11.65 2.80
C GLN A 298 -22.17 10.89 3.17
N VAL A 299 -21.07 11.60 3.40
CA VAL A 299 -19.81 11.11 3.96
C VAL A 299 -19.67 11.59 5.39
N ARG A 300 -19.26 10.72 6.30
CA ARG A 300 -19.09 11.00 7.74
C ARG A 300 -17.63 10.94 8.13
N SER A 301 -17.25 11.61 9.22
CA SER A 301 -15.87 11.60 9.74
C SER A 301 -15.38 10.23 10.18
N GLN A 302 -16.25 9.29 10.52
CA GLN A 302 -15.89 7.90 10.84
C GLN A 302 -15.79 6.97 9.62
N ASP A 303 -16.24 7.40 8.43
CA ASP A 303 -16.14 6.59 7.21
C ASP A 303 -14.67 6.43 6.82
N LYS A 304 -14.30 5.27 6.27
CA LYS A 304 -12.96 5.07 5.71
C LYS A 304 -12.89 5.60 4.29
N ILE A 305 -11.87 6.39 4.02
CA ILE A 305 -11.56 6.97 2.71
C ILE A 305 -10.29 6.35 2.17
N LEU A 306 -10.33 5.95 0.91
CA LEU A 306 -9.16 5.56 0.14
C LEU A 306 -8.59 6.81 -0.53
N PHE A 307 -7.42 7.25 -0.10
CA PHE A 307 -6.64 8.34 -0.70
C PHE A 307 -5.69 7.76 -1.73
N VAL A 308 -5.81 8.17 -2.98
CA VAL A 308 -5.03 7.61 -4.10
C VAL A 308 -4.28 8.71 -4.81
N VAL A 309 -2.98 8.65 -4.76
CA VAL A 309 -2.09 9.47 -5.60
C VAL A 309 -1.90 8.77 -6.93
N SER A 310 -2.26 9.45 -8.00
CA SER A 310 -2.10 8.96 -9.37
C SER A 310 -1.44 9.99 -10.26
N SER A 311 -0.72 9.53 -11.28
CA SER A 311 -0.09 10.37 -12.28
C SER A 311 -0.72 10.20 -13.64
N THR A 312 -0.47 11.17 -14.54
CA THR A 312 -0.72 11.03 -15.97
C THR A 312 0.28 10.04 -16.59
N ASP A 313 -0.04 9.51 -17.76
CA ASP A 313 0.82 8.58 -18.54
C ASP A 313 1.61 9.35 -19.61
N GLU A 314 1.98 10.61 -19.32
CA GLU A 314 2.72 11.53 -20.19
C GLU A 314 4.22 11.48 -19.87
N ASP A 315 5.08 11.96 -20.81
CA ASP A 315 6.54 12.06 -20.60
C ASP A 315 6.92 12.98 -19.44
N LYS A 316 6.12 14.03 -19.21
CA LYS A 316 6.21 14.89 -18.03
C LYS A 316 4.96 14.70 -17.17
N PRO A 317 4.96 13.67 -16.31
CA PRO A 317 3.76 13.31 -15.59
C PRO A 317 3.37 14.39 -14.59
N ARG A 318 2.07 14.69 -14.55
CA ARG A 318 1.42 15.48 -13.51
C ARG A 318 0.74 14.53 -12.54
N SER A 319 0.54 14.96 -11.31
CA SER A 319 -0.10 14.11 -10.30
C SER A 319 -1.38 14.73 -9.75
N GLY A 320 -2.30 13.86 -9.38
CA GLY A 320 -3.51 14.20 -8.66
C GLY A 320 -3.74 13.27 -7.46
N LEU A 321 -4.27 13.83 -6.38
CA LEU A 321 -4.79 13.09 -5.22
C LEU A 321 -6.29 12.96 -5.38
N CYS A 322 -6.80 11.74 -5.50
CA CYS A 322 -8.22 11.44 -5.52
C CYS A 322 -8.65 10.68 -4.25
N THR A 323 -9.88 10.88 -3.85
CA THR A 323 -10.47 10.30 -2.63
C THR A 323 -11.70 9.47 -2.99
N TYR A 324 -11.78 8.25 -2.41
CA TYR A 324 -12.90 7.33 -2.65
C TYR A 324 -13.39 6.78 -1.30
N PRO A 325 -14.59 7.14 -0.84
CA PRO A 325 -15.16 6.53 0.36
C PRO A 325 -15.36 5.03 0.16
N LEU A 326 -14.84 4.19 1.06
CA LEU A 326 -14.93 2.73 0.94
C LEU A 326 -16.38 2.23 0.91
N ARG A 327 -17.26 2.89 1.65
CA ARG A 327 -18.69 2.58 1.61
C ARG A 327 -19.24 2.71 0.18
N TYR A 328 -18.80 3.73 -0.55
CA TYR A 328 -19.26 3.97 -1.92
C TYR A 328 -18.64 2.99 -2.92
N ILE A 329 -17.36 2.63 -2.73
CA ILE A 329 -16.72 1.53 -3.46
C ILE A 329 -17.53 0.24 -3.29
N ASN A 330 -17.86 -0.12 -2.06
CA ASN A 330 -18.62 -1.33 -1.74
C ASN A 330 -20.03 -1.30 -2.33
N GLN A 331 -20.71 -0.16 -2.25
CA GLN A 331 -22.01 0.01 -2.88
C GLN A 331 -21.93 -0.22 -4.39
N ARG A 332 -20.97 0.38 -5.08
CA ARG A 332 -20.79 0.22 -6.53
C ARG A 332 -20.47 -1.24 -6.92
N ILE A 333 -19.62 -1.90 -6.15
CA ILE A 333 -19.32 -3.33 -6.33
C ILE A 333 -20.61 -4.16 -6.21
N MET A 334 -21.42 -3.94 -5.18
CA MET A 334 -22.66 -4.68 -4.97
C MET A 334 -23.70 -4.42 -6.07
N GLU A 335 -23.79 -3.18 -6.58
CA GLU A 335 -24.66 -2.86 -7.73
C GLU A 335 -24.28 -3.67 -8.99
N ILE A 336 -22.98 -3.81 -9.26
CA ILE A 336 -22.48 -4.56 -10.43
C ILE A 336 -22.68 -6.06 -10.25
N ILE A 337 -22.38 -6.62 -9.07
CA ILE A 337 -22.63 -8.03 -8.75
C ILE A 337 -24.14 -8.35 -8.87
N SER A 338 -24.99 -7.49 -8.32
CA SER A 338 -26.45 -7.62 -8.42
C SER A 338 -26.91 -7.59 -9.87
N ALA A 339 -26.36 -6.72 -10.70
CA ALA A 339 -26.67 -6.65 -12.12
C ALA A 339 -26.29 -7.95 -12.84
N CYS A 340 -25.15 -8.56 -12.49
CA CYS A 340 -24.76 -9.87 -13.02
C CYS A 340 -25.79 -10.95 -12.67
N TYR A 341 -26.17 -11.04 -11.40
CA TYR A 341 -27.01 -12.14 -10.93
C TYR A 341 -28.49 -12.00 -11.30
N THR A 342 -29.00 -10.77 -11.45
CA THR A 342 -30.46 -10.53 -11.61
C THR A 342 -30.85 -9.83 -12.90
N LYS A 343 -29.91 -9.26 -13.67
CA LYS A 343 -30.18 -8.38 -14.82
C LYS A 343 -29.29 -8.66 -16.03
N ASN A 344 -28.80 -9.90 -16.16
CA ASN A 344 -27.91 -10.31 -17.26
C ASN A 344 -26.71 -9.38 -17.45
N GLY A 345 -26.10 -8.90 -16.33
CA GLY A 345 -24.94 -8.02 -16.35
C GLY A 345 -25.21 -6.57 -16.81
N LYS A 346 -26.48 -6.12 -16.82
CA LYS A 346 -26.83 -4.78 -17.29
C LYS A 346 -27.38 -3.89 -16.17
N ILE A 347 -27.01 -2.62 -16.22
CA ILE A 347 -27.62 -1.55 -15.41
C ILE A 347 -28.26 -0.56 -16.40
N GLY A 348 -29.58 -0.47 -16.38
CA GLY A 348 -30.35 0.15 -17.46
C GLY A 348 -30.09 -0.63 -18.76
N ASN A 349 -29.76 0.08 -19.85
CA ASN A 349 -29.46 -0.52 -21.15
C ASN A 349 -27.96 -0.77 -21.39
N LYS A 350 -27.09 -0.52 -20.42
CA LYS A 350 -25.63 -0.61 -20.58
C LYS A 350 -25.07 -1.85 -19.89
N VAL A 351 -24.13 -2.53 -20.55
CA VAL A 351 -23.38 -3.64 -19.96
C VAL A 351 -22.48 -3.09 -18.83
N ALA A 352 -22.67 -3.61 -17.62
CA ALA A 352 -21.97 -3.18 -16.43
C ALA A 352 -20.85 -4.13 -16.01
N VAL A 353 -20.91 -5.38 -16.44
CA VAL A 353 -20.05 -6.48 -16.01
C VAL A 353 -19.14 -6.92 -17.14
N ASP A 354 -17.86 -7.12 -16.78
CA ASP A 354 -16.81 -7.72 -17.61
C ASP A 354 -16.20 -8.92 -16.85
N SER A 355 -15.50 -9.78 -17.54
CA SER A 355 -14.74 -10.88 -16.95
C SER A 355 -13.39 -11.04 -17.66
N PRO A 356 -12.38 -10.33 -17.19
CA PRO A 356 -11.09 -10.28 -17.89
C PRO A 356 -10.28 -11.57 -17.81
N TYR A 357 -10.65 -12.51 -16.93
CA TYR A 357 -9.89 -13.74 -16.65
C TYR A 357 -10.50 -15.00 -17.23
N THR A 358 -11.56 -14.89 -18.02
CA THR A 358 -12.23 -16.04 -18.66
C THR A 358 -12.37 -15.82 -20.15
N THR A 359 -12.37 -16.91 -20.91
CA THR A 359 -12.63 -16.90 -22.36
C THR A 359 -14.11 -16.82 -22.71
N SER A 360 -15.00 -16.96 -21.73
CA SER A 360 -16.45 -17.09 -21.90
C SER A 360 -17.25 -15.94 -21.29
N ALA A 361 -16.76 -14.70 -21.43
CA ALA A 361 -17.38 -13.50 -20.84
C ALA A 361 -18.88 -13.35 -21.18
N ASN A 362 -19.33 -13.85 -22.32
CA ASN A 362 -20.71 -13.73 -22.76
C ASN A 362 -21.71 -14.65 -22.02
N LEU A 363 -21.22 -15.64 -21.27
CA LEU A 363 -22.06 -16.62 -20.57
C LEU A 363 -22.19 -16.35 -19.06
N LEU A 364 -21.32 -15.49 -18.50
CA LEU A 364 -21.20 -15.34 -17.06
C LEU A 364 -22.45 -14.85 -16.34
N CYS A 365 -23.16 -13.88 -16.90
CA CYS A 365 -24.34 -13.29 -16.27
C CYS A 365 -25.65 -13.76 -16.91
N SER A 366 -25.62 -14.87 -17.66
CA SER A 366 -26.82 -15.42 -18.36
C SER A 366 -27.70 -16.30 -17.47
N VAL A 367 -27.24 -16.64 -16.29
CA VAL A 367 -27.94 -17.48 -15.33
C VAL A 367 -28.96 -16.66 -14.58
N SER A 368 -30.24 -16.98 -14.71
CA SER A 368 -31.31 -16.40 -13.91
C SER A 368 -31.20 -16.88 -12.46
N VAL A 369 -30.57 -16.06 -11.61
CA VAL A 369 -30.40 -16.36 -10.20
C VAL A 369 -31.55 -15.73 -9.40
N ARG A 370 -32.00 -16.40 -8.34
CA ARG A 370 -33.06 -15.90 -7.48
C ARG A 370 -32.68 -14.59 -6.81
N GLN A 371 -33.67 -13.72 -6.58
CA GLN A 371 -33.47 -12.38 -6.01
C GLN A 371 -32.88 -12.40 -4.59
N ASP A 372 -33.02 -13.50 -3.84
CA ASP A 372 -32.46 -13.71 -2.51
C ASP A 372 -31.01 -14.21 -2.48
N THR A 373 -30.44 -14.51 -3.64
CA THR A 373 -29.08 -15.08 -3.76
C THR A 373 -28.01 -14.18 -3.15
N LEU A 374 -28.08 -12.87 -3.36
CA LEU A 374 -27.10 -11.92 -2.76
C LEU A 374 -27.15 -11.93 -1.24
N THR A 375 -28.32 -12.12 -0.66
CA THR A 375 -28.49 -12.16 0.82
C THR A 375 -27.99 -13.49 1.37
N LYS A 376 -28.24 -14.59 0.63
CA LYS A 376 -27.86 -15.93 1.05
C LYS A 376 -26.37 -16.22 0.84
N TYR A 377 -25.77 -15.70 -0.25
CA TYR A 377 -24.38 -15.94 -0.66
C TYR A 377 -23.61 -14.61 -0.71
N LYS A 378 -23.41 -13.98 0.43
CA LYS A 378 -22.74 -12.67 0.53
C LYS A 378 -21.32 -12.66 -0.03
N CYS A 379 -20.63 -13.79 0.03
CA CYS A 379 -19.27 -13.99 -0.46
C CYS A 379 -19.23 -14.89 -1.71
N SER A 380 -20.33 -14.91 -2.49
CA SER A 380 -20.45 -15.74 -3.69
C SER A 380 -20.45 -17.26 -3.39
N ALA A 381 -20.36 -18.08 -4.42
CA ALA A 381 -20.29 -19.54 -4.35
C ALA A 381 -19.75 -20.09 -5.68
N ASP A 382 -19.39 -21.35 -5.71
CA ASP A 382 -18.80 -22.06 -6.86
C ASP A 382 -19.69 -22.04 -8.13
N PHE A 383 -21.02 -22.04 -7.94
CA PHE A 383 -22.00 -22.02 -9.03
C PHE A 383 -22.35 -20.59 -9.51
N LEU A 384 -21.85 -19.55 -8.86
CA LEU A 384 -22.11 -18.16 -9.23
C LEU A 384 -21.02 -17.61 -10.17
N PRO A 385 -21.38 -16.66 -11.06
CA PRO A 385 -20.41 -16.04 -11.96
C PRO A 385 -19.23 -15.41 -11.22
N SER A 386 -18.01 -15.79 -11.58
CA SER A 386 -16.76 -15.30 -10.99
C SER A 386 -15.57 -15.63 -11.92
N PRO A 387 -14.48 -14.85 -11.92
CA PRO A 387 -14.33 -13.52 -11.33
C PRO A 387 -15.02 -12.43 -12.15
N LEU A 388 -15.45 -11.37 -11.48
CA LEU A 388 -16.15 -10.25 -12.12
C LEU A 388 -15.29 -9.00 -12.16
N ALA A 389 -15.56 -8.13 -13.14
CA ALA A 389 -14.99 -6.79 -13.21
C ALA A 389 -16.03 -5.77 -13.71
N SER A 390 -15.86 -4.50 -13.37
CA SER A 390 -16.66 -3.41 -13.93
C SER A 390 -16.23 -3.10 -15.36
N THR A 391 -17.22 -2.81 -16.22
CA THR A 391 -16.91 -2.17 -17.51
C THR A 391 -16.50 -0.70 -17.30
N PRO A 392 -15.82 -0.08 -18.27
CA PRO A 392 -15.41 1.32 -18.19
C PRO A 392 -16.52 2.32 -17.91
N GLY A 393 -17.71 2.06 -18.43
CA GLY A 393 -18.88 2.92 -18.24
C GLY A 393 -19.41 2.95 -16.81
N PHE A 394 -18.95 2.03 -15.96
CA PHE A 394 -19.32 1.91 -14.55
C PHE A 394 -18.14 2.09 -13.62
N ALA A 395 -17.04 2.66 -14.12
CA ALA A 395 -15.92 3.09 -13.27
C ALA A 395 -16.41 4.07 -12.20
N LEU A 396 -15.84 3.98 -11.00
CA LEU A 396 -16.07 4.95 -9.95
C LEU A 396 -15.16 6.16 -10.19
N ALA A 397 -15.77 7.28 -10.58
CA ALA A 397 -15.04 8.51 -10.85
C ALA A 397 -14.83 9.34 -9.56
N ALA A 398 -13.73 10.06 -9.50
CA ALA A 398 -13.43 11.09 -8.51
C ALA A 398 -12.80 12.31 -9.15
N GLN A 399 -13.11 13.49 -8.63
CA GLN A 399 -12.33 14.69 -8.93
C GLN A 399 -11.06 14.67 -8.07
N ALA A 400 -9.95 15.17 -8.63
CA ALA A 400 -8.74 15.33 -7.85
C ALA A 400 -8.92 16.46 -6.82
N VAL A 401 -8.77 16.11 -5.54
CA VAL A 401 -8.85 17.09 -4.43
C VAL A 401 -7.60 17.96 -4.36
N HIS A 402 -6.48 17.49 -4.89
CA HIS A 402 -5.24 18.26 -5.03
C HIS A 402 -4.52 17.84 -6.31
N THR A 403 -3.91 18.79 -7.01
CA THR A 403 -3.13 18.54 -8.25
C THR A 403 -1.82 19.29 -8.23
N THR A 404 -0.78 18.69 -8.81
CA THR A 404 0.55 19.30 -8.93
C THR A 404 1.25 18.88 -10.23
N ARG A 405 2.24 19.68 -10.64
CA ARG A 405 3.15 19.34 -11.75
C ARG A 405 4.25 18.36 -11.33
N ASP A 406 4.49 18.21 -10.02
CA ASP A 406 5.46 17.25 -9.51
C ASP A 406 4.89 15.84 -9.54
N LEU A 407 5.75 14.87 -9.79
CA LEU A 407 5.39 13.47 -9.68
C LEU A 407 5.34 13.08 -8.21
N LEU A 408 4.14 12.84 -7.70
CA LEU A 408 3.91 12.34 -6.34
C LEU A 408 4.14 10.83 -6.29
N MET A 409 4.89 10.37 -5.28
CA MET A 409 5.32 8.99 -5.13
C MET A 409 4.81 8.33 -3.84
N ALA A 410 4.39 9.14 -2.86
CA ALA A 410 3.98 8.69 -1.54
C ALA A 410 2.83 9.52 -1.00
N VAL A 411 2.03 8.93 -0.12
CA VAL A 411 0.96 9.61 0.61
C VAL A 411 0.80 9.02 2.00
N ALA A 412 0.64 9.89 3.00
CA ALA A 412 0.14 9.59 4.32
C ALA A 412 -0.90 10.65 4.69
N VAL A 413 -1.86 10.30 5.52
CA VAL A 413 -2.95 11.21 5.91
C VAL A 413 -3.16 11.16 7.40
N ALA A 414 -3.28 12.31 8.03
CA ALA A 414 -3.66 12.46 9.41
C ALA A 414 -4.86 13.43 9.55
N VAL A 415 -5.50 13.38 10.69
CA VAL A 415 -6.57 14.30 11.07
C VAL A 415 -6.14 15.02 12.33
N GLU A 416 -6.14 16.34 12.28
CA GLU A 416 -5.83 17.21 13.40
C GLU A 416 -6.90 18.29 13.50
N ALA A 417 -7.44 18.49 14.68
CA ALA A 417 -8.49 19.48 14.95
C ALA A 417 -9.63 19.47 13.89
N GLU A 418 -10.15 18.27 13.57
CA GLU A 418 -11.21 18.02 12.56
C GLU A 418 -10.80 18.29 11.10
N ARG A 419 -9.55 18.69 10.85
CA ARG A 419 -9.00 18.97 9.53
C ARG A 419 -8.18 17.79 9.03
N THR A 420 -8.25 17.54 7.74
CA THR A 420 -7.49 16.46 7.09
C THR A 420 -6.23 17.03 6.48
N VAL A 421 -5.08 16.47 6.86
CA VAL A 421 -3.78 16.83 6.32
C VAL A 421 -3.22 15.65 5.52
N ALA A 422 -2.86 15.89 4.26
CA ALA A 422 -2.15 14.93 3.44
C ALA A 422 -0.66 15.31 3.36
N PHE A 423 0.19 14.32 3.60
CA PHE A 423 1.64 14.40 3.43
C PHE A 423 1.98 13.69 2.12
N LEU A 424 2.49 14.44 1.16
CA LEU A 424 2.70 13.96 -0.21
C LEU A 424 4.18 13.97 -0.55
N GLY A 425 4.77 12.78 -0.67
CA GLY A 425 6.17 12.62 -1.08
C GLY A 425 6.32 12.73 -2.60
N THR A 426 7.37 13.39 -3.06
CA THR A 426 7.62 13.68 -4.47
C THR A 426 8.80 12.89 -5.03
N SER A 427 8.91 12.80 -6.36
CA SER A 427 10.02 12.15 -7.06
C SER A 427 11.35 12.93 -6.94
N ASN A 428 11.32 14.18 -6.51
CA ASN A 428 12.49 15.03 -6.32
C ASN A 428 12.89 15.23 -4.84
N GLY A 429 12.37 14.36 -3.95
CA GLY A 429 12.81 14.32 -2.54
C GLY A 429 12.19 15.38 -1.66
N LYS A 430 10.99 15.87 -1.96
CA LYS A 430 10.24 16.80 -1.10
C LYS A 430 9.00 16.12 -0.52
N VAL A 431 8.55 16.60 0.61
CA VAL A 431 7.26 16.24 1.21
C VAL A 431 6.41 17.49 1.34
N TYR A 432 5.26 17.50 0.67
CA TYR A 432 4.27 18.57 0.76
C TYR A 432 3.30 18.25 1.90
N HIS A 433 3.01 19.25 2.73
CA HIS A 433 1.95 19.21 3.72
C HIS A 433 0.76 19.98 3.14
N VAL A 434 -0.33 19.28 2.92
CA VAL A 434 -1.52 19.81 2.22
C VAL A 434 -2.72 19.72 3.14
N HIS A 435 -3.32 20.86 3.46
CA HIS A 435 -4.62 20.89 4.11
C HIS A 435 -5.71 20.61 3.08
N LEU A 436 -6.46 19.51 3.24
CA LEU A 436 -7.53 19.10 2.34
C LEU A 436 -8.86 19.78 2.70
N SER A 437 -8.93 21.07 2.44
CA SER A 437 -10.12 21.91 2.57
C SER A 437 -10.93 21.97 1.26
N SER A 438 -11.91 22.88 1.18
CA SER A 438 -12.61 23.19 -0.08
C SER A 438 -11.67 23.83 -1.13
N THR A 439 -10.62 24.49 -0.67
CA THR A 439 -9.52 25.05 -1.46
C THR A 439 -8.20 24.48 -0.95
N PRO A 440 -7.77 23.28 -1.43
CA PRO A 440 -6.59 22.62 -0.90
C PRO A 440 -5.32 23.43 -1.13
N GLU A 441 -4.56 23.69 -0.08
CA GLU A 441 -3.32 24.46 -0.13
C GLU A 441 -2.15 23.65 0.41
N VAL A 442 -0.99 23.77 -0.25
CA VAL A 442 0.30 23.34 0.30
C VAL A 442 0.76 24.45 1.24
N TYR A 443 0.64 24.23 2.54
CA TYR A 443 1.05 25.23 3.53
C TYR A 443 2.51 25.07 3.97
N ARG A 444 3.09 23.87 3.73
CA ARG A 444 4.48 23.59 4.09
C ARG A 444 5.13 22.64 3.10
N THR A 445 6.43 22.81 2.88
CA THR A 445 7.25 21.88 2.09
C THR A 445 8.52 21.55 2.87
N VAL A 446 8.72 20.27 3.13
CA VAL A 446 9.87 19.77 3.88
C VAL A 446 10.79 18.97 2.95
N PRO A 447 12.12 19.18 3.01
CA PRO A 447 13.05 18.32 2.29
C PRO A 447 13.07 16.92 2.90
N GLY A 448 13.14 15.90 2.06
CA GLY A 448 13.43 14.54 2.50
C GLY A 448 14.94 14.35 2.78
N PRO A 449 15.33 13.16 3.27
CA PRO A 449 16.69 12.88 3.73
C PRO A 449 17.76 12.98 2.63
N SER A 450 17.39 12.86 1.37
CA SER A 450 18.30 13.03 0.22
C SER A 450 17.65 13.91 -0.84
N SER A 451 18.23 15.08 -1.06
CA SER A 451 17.75 16.00 -2.09
C SER A 451 17.88 15.39 -3.48
N GLY A 452 16.84 15.50 -4.29
CA GLY A 452 16.80 15.00 -5.66
C GLY A 452 16.51 13.49 -5.79
N GLU A 453 16.45 12.72 -4.69
CA GLU A 453 16.06 11.32 -4.71
C GLU A 453 14.55 11.18 -4.39
N ALA A 454 13.88 10.28 -5.10
CA ALA A 454 12.45 10.05 -4.91
C ALA A 454 12.11 9.59 -3.48
N VAL A 455 11.07 10.17 -2.90
CA VAL A 455 10.50 9.68 -1.65
C VAL A 455 9.88 8.30 -1.89
N ASN A 456 10.23 7.33 -1.05
CA ASN A 456 9.67 5.99 -1.10
C ASN A 456 8.16 6.02 -0.79
N LYS A 457 7.40 5.14 -1.42
CA LYS A 457 5.93 5.05 -1.26
C LYS A 457 5.44 4.85 0.18
N HIS A 458 6.31 4.38 1.07
CA HIS A 458 6.00 4.16 2.49
C HIS A 458 6.38 5.39 3.31
N LEU A 459 5.39 6.25 3.55
CA LEU A 459 5.43 7.28 4.59
C LEU A 459 4.76 6.70 5.84
N LEU A 460 5.45 6.69 6.96
CA LEU A 460 4.95 6.11 8.21
C LEU A 460 4.94 7.17 9.30
N PHE A 461 3.84 7.26 10.04
CA PHE A 461 3.82 8.06 11.26
C PHE A 461 4.50 7.33 12.41
N ASP A 462 5.09 8.08 13.33
CA ASP A 462 5.40 7.55 14.64
C ASP A 462 4.09 7.23 15.41
N ARG A 463 4.20 6.50 16.53
CA ARG A 463 3.01 6.07 17.30
C ARG A 463 2.14 7.21 17.82
N ASN A 464 2.72 8.38 18.01
CA ASN A 464 2.05 9.55 18.54
C ASN A 464 1.56 10.51 17.43
N HIS A 465 1.81 10.18 16.16
CA HIS A 465 1.52 11.01 14.99
C HIS A 465 2.18 12.40 15.04
N ARG A 466 3.30 12.53 15.76
CA ARG A 466 4.08 13.78 15.84
C ARG A 466 5.21 13.87 14.83
N HIS A 467 5.64 12.71 14.32
CA HIS A 467 6.70 12.62 13.32
C HIS A 467 6.30 11.73 12.17
N LEU A 468 6.92 12.00 11.03
CA LEU A 468 6.80 11.21 9.82
C LEU A 468 8.17 10.62 9.47
N TYR A 469 8.24 9.31 9.31
CA TYR A 469 9.42 8.65 8.77
C TYR A 469 9.41 8.76 7.25
N VAL A 470 10.34 9.52 6.71
CA VAL A 470 10.52 9.77 5.28
C VAL A 470 11.73 8.99 4.79
N THR A 471 11.54 8.16 3.77
CA THR A 471 12.63 7.36 3.19
C THR A 471 12.94 7.83 1.78
N THR A 472 14.22 8.03 1.47
CA THR A 472 14.73 8.27 0.12
C THR A 472 15.97 7.41 -0.13
N GLY A 473 16.07 6.75 -1.26
CA GLY A 473 17.26 5.98 -1.63
C GLY A 473 17.77 5.07 -0.51
N LYS A 474 18.81 5.51 0.20
CA LYS A 474 19.46 4.76 1.29
C LYS A 474 19.21 5.32 2.69
N LYS A 475 18.45 6.42 2.79
CA LYS A 475 18.27 7.15 4.06
C LYS A 475 16.82 7.16 4.53
N ILE A 476 16.65 7.19 5.84
CA ILE A 476 15.39 7.47 6.51
C ILE A 476 15.64 8.62 7.48
N SER A 477 14.78 9.63 7.46
CA SER A 477 14.74 10.70 8.45
C SER A 477 13.42 10.71 9.20
N MET A 478 13.47 11.08 10.46
CA MET A 478 12.30 11.37 11.28
C MET A 478 12.04 12.88 11.21
N VAL A 479 10.94 13.26 10.55
CA VAL A 479 10.57 14.65 10.28
C VAL A 479 9.35 15.03 11.12
N PRO A 480 9.38 16.13 11.89
CA PRO A 480 8.22 16.57 12.64
C PRO A 480 7.05 16.95 11.71
N VAL A 481 5.83 16.58 12.08
CA VAL A 481 4.63 16.92 11.32
C VAL A 481 4.29 18.40 11.40
N GLU A 482 4.77 19.10 12.45
CA GLU A 482 4.58 20.53 12.70
C GLU A 482 5.90 21.19 13.15
N GLU A 483 5.95 22.52 13.12
CA GLU A 483 7.04 23.35 13.63
C GLU A 483 6.47 24.64 14.24
N CYS A 484 5.49 24.50 15.13
CA CYS A 484 4.77 25.63 15.71
C CYS A 484 5.67 26.56 16.52
N ASP A 485 6.69 26.02 17.18
CA ASP A 485 7.66 26.79 18.00
C ASP A 485 8.50 27.80 17.18
N MET A 486 8.51 27.67 15.85
CA MET A 486 9.17 28.64 14.97
C MET A 486 8.40 29.95 14.82
N MET A 487 7.11 29.97 15.19
CA MET A 487 6.26 31.17 15.09
C MET A 487 6.43 32.05 16.33
N LYS A 488 6.87 33.29 16.10
CA LYS A 488 7.19 34.24 17.18
C LYS A 488 6.05 35.23 17.50
N ASP A 489 5.01 35.24 16.70
CA ASP A 489 3.88 36.15 16.85
C ASP A 489 2.58 35.51 16.31
N CYS A 490 1.45 36.01 16.81
CA CYS A 490 0.12 35.52 16.44
C CYS A 490 -0.15 35.60 14.94
N LYS A 491 0.29 36.66 14.27
CA LYS A 491 0.04 36.84 12.84
C LYS A 491 0.77 35.77 12.03
N SER A 492 2.05 35.55 12.29
CA SER A 492 2.85 34.51 11.61
C SER A 492 2.26 33.11 11.83
N CYS A 493 1.80 32.81 13.04
CA CYS A 493 1.12 31.54 13.34
C CYS A 493 -0.19 31.38 12.54
N MET A 494 -1.02 32.39 12.50
CA MET A 494 -2.31 32.35 11.79
C MET A 494 -2.13 32.35 10.27
N ASP A 495 -1.14 33.07 9.76
CA ASP A 495 -0.85 33.15 8.32
C ASP A 495 -0.28 31.82 7.76
N LEU A 496 0.35 30.98 8.61
CA LEU A 496 0.85 29.66 8.23
C LEU A 496 -0.26 28.70 7.83
N LYS A 497 -1.47 28.86 8.39
CA LYS A 497 -2.63 27.96 8.16
C LYS A 497 -2.35 26.49 8.46
N ASP A 498 -1.37 26.18 9.30
CA ASP A 498 -1.05 24.82 9.71
C ASP A 498 -2.11 24.31 10.69
N PRO A 499 -2.82 23.21 10.38
CA PRO A 499 -3.84 22.68 11.29
C PRO A 499 -3.31 22.22 12.64
N TYR A 500 -2.02 21.94 12.76
CA TYR A 500 -1.36 21.53 14.00
C TYR A 500 -1.01 22.73 14.91
N CYS A 501 -0.95 23.95 14.38
CA CYS A 501 -0.51 25.13 15.10
C CYS A 501 -1.66 26.02 15.49
N GLY A 502 -1.60 26.53 16.71
CA GLY A 502 -2.52 27.53 17.25
C GLY A 502 -1.78 28.51 18.17
N TRP A 503 -2.21 29.77 18.14
CA TRP A 503 -1.62 30.80 19.00
C TRP A 503 -2.32 30.85 20.35
N CYS A 504 -1.60 30.64 21.44
CA CYS A 504 -2.09 30.85 22.78
C CYS A 504 -1.94 32.31 23.19
N ALA A 505 -3.03 33.10 23.15
CA ALA A 505 -3.00 34.53 23.46
C ALA A 505 -2.61 34.83 24.94
N LEU A 506 -2.87 33.90 25.86
CA LEU A 506 -2.54 34.08 27.29
C LEU A 506 -1.04 33.87 27.56
N GLU A 507 -0.41 33.00 26.81
CA GLU A 507 1.02 32.69 26.97
C GLU A 507 1.91 33.44 25.99
N GLY A 508 1.33 34.10 24.98
CA GLY A 508 2.05 34.83 23.95
C GLY A 508 2.89 33.93 23.03
N ARG A 509 2.47 32.68 22.83
CA ARG A 509 3.14 31.69 22.00
C ARG A 509 2.17 30.77 21.27
#